data_c9253c337acf9d87c7e240bf140ee451
#
_entry.id   c9253c337acf9d87c7e240bf140ee451
#
_cell.length_a   1.000
_cell.length_b   1.000
_cell.length_c   1.000
_cell.angle_alpha   90.00
_cell.angle_beta   90.00
_cell.angle_gamma   90.00
#
_symmetry.space_group_name_H-M   'P 1'
#
loop_
_entity.id
_entity.type
_entity.pdbx_description
1 polymer ?
#
loop_
_entity_poly.entity_id
_entity_poly.type
_entity_poly.pdbx_seq_one_letter_code
_entity_poly.pdbx_strand_id
1 'polypeptide(L)'
;HSGMRDSVETSPLLQYRAQTVVPERVLKMEEAIKSRNFESFARLTCADSNQFHAVCLDTSPPIFYMNDTSHRIISLVEKWNQSEGTPRVAYTFDAGPNAVLIAPNRKNATILLQKLLYYFPPQDNDLSSYMVGDKSILSDAGLKSIEDVEALPAPAETKMPSQKFKGDVSYFICSRXLGAGPKVVTDESLALIDSVTGLPKGV
;
A
#
# COMPACT_ATOMS: atom_id res chain seq x y z
N HIS A 1 -8.89 -10.10 -16.87
CA HIS A 1 -8.26 -10.27 -18.18
C HIS A 1 -8.84 -9.34 -19.25
N SER A 2 -10.16 -9.05 -19.21
CA SER A 2 -10.77 -8.14 -20.17
C SER A 2 -10.22 -6.73 -20.06
N GLY A 3 -10.08 -6.21 -18.85
CA GLY A 3 -9.60 -4.83 -18.64
C GLY A 3 -8.24 -4.54 -19.26
N MET A 4 -7.28 -5.48 -19.14
CA MET A 4 -5.96 -5.32 -19.77
C MET A 4 -6.07 -5.26 -21.29
N ARG A 5 -6.91 -6.11 -21.87
CA ARG A 5 -7.15 -6.11 -23.29
C ARG A 5 -7.80 -4.80 -23.74
N ASP A 6 -8.82 -4.38 -23.01
CA ASP A 6 -9.53 -3.13 -23.31
C ASP A 6 -8.58 -1.94 -23.26
N SER A 7 -7.66 -1.91 -22.28
CA SER A 7 -6.66 -0.84 -22.17
C SER A 7 -5.72 -0.83 -23.39
N VAL A 8 -5.25 -2.00 -23.84
CA VAL A 8 -4.38 -2.09 -25.01
C VAL A 8 -5.11 -1.57 -26.25
N GLU A 9 -6.39 -1.90 -26.37
CA GLU A 9 -7.17 -1.56 -27.56
C GLU A 9 -7.67 -0.11 -27.57
N THR A 10 -7.87 0.50 -26.40
CA THR A 10 -8.61 1.78 -26.35
C THR A 10 -7.86 2.94 -25.68
N SER A 11 -6.72 2.71 -24.99
CA SER A 11 -6.05 3.78 -24.25
C SER A 11 -4.83 4.30 -25.01
N PRO A 12 -4.89 5.49 -25.63
CA PRO A 12 -3.69 6.13 -26.17
C PRO A 12 -2.64 6.40 -25.10
N LEU A 13 -3.09 6.67 -23.85
CA LEU A 13 -2.17 6.92 -22.74
C LEU A 13 -1.33 5.69 -22.44
N LEU A 14 -1.89 4.48 -22.55
CA LEU A 14 -1.12 3.26 -22.35
C LEU A 14 0.01 3.13 -23.37
N GLN A 15 -0.25 3.47 -24.64
CA GLN A 15 0.77 3.39 -25.68
C GLN A 15 1.92 4.36 -25.39
N TYR A 16 1.59 5.61 -25.02
CA TYR A 16 2.59 6.60 -24.66
C TYR A 16 3.39 6.13 -23.43
N ARG A 17 2.68 5.63 -22.40
CA ARG A 17 3.31 5.10 -21.19
C ARG A 17 4.31 3.99 -21.54
N ALA A 18 3.91 3.02 -22.35
CA ALA A 18 4.74 1.86 -22.67
C ALA A 18 5.98 2.23 -23.50
N GLN A 19 5.82 3.15 -24.43
CA GLN A 19 6.89 3.49 -25.37
C GLN A 19 7.85 4.56 -24.84
N THR A 20 7.38 5.46 -24.01
CA THR A 20 8.15 6.64 -23.59
C THR A 20 8.42 6.67 -22.09
N VAL A 21 7.38 6.52 -21.27
CA VAL A 21 7.52 6.79 -19.84
C VAL A 21 8.19 5.63 -19.10
N VAL A 22 7.70 4.41 -19.31
CA VAL A 22 8.17 3.24 -18.55
C VAL A 22 9.65 2.94 -18.80
N PRO A 23 10.16 2.95 -20.05
CA PRO A 23 11.59 2.67 -20.22
C PRO A 23 12.50 3.60 -19.41
N GLU A 24 12.17 4.90 -19.37
CA GLU A 24 12.94 5.87 -18.58
C GLU A 24 12.75 5.63 -17.07
N ARG A 25 11.52 5.35 -16.63
CA ARG A 25 11.23 5.08 -15.21
C ARG A 25 11.98 3.85 -14.72
N VAL A 26 12.07 2.80 -15.53
CA VAL A 26 12.80 1.57 -15.14
C VAL A 26 14.26 1.91 -14.83
N LEU A 27 14.93 2.66 -15.72
CA LEU A 27 16.32 3.06 -15.50
C LEU A 27 16.49 3.89 -14.22
N LYS A 28 15.59 4.86 -14.00
CA LYS A 28 15.62 5.70 -12.79
C LYS A 28 15.34 4.87 -11.53
N MET A 29 14.43 3.92 -11.60
CA MET A 29 14.10 3.05 -10.47
C MET A 29 15.29 2.14 -10.13
N GLU A 30 15.95 1.56 -11.14
CA GLU A 30 17.16 0.77 -10.90
C GLU A 30 18.22 1.59 -10.17
N GLU A 31 18.44 2.83 -10.60
CA GLU A 31 19.41 3.71 -9.96
C GLU A 31 19.00 4.05 -8.53
N ALA A 32 17.71 4.33 -8.30
CA ALA A 32 17.21 4.63 -6.96
C ALA A 32 17.41 3.45 -6.00
N ILE A 33 17.18 2.23 -6.49
CA ILE A 33 17.38 1.01 -5.69
C ILE A 33 18.87 0.78 -5.43
N LYS A 34 19.72 0.86 -6.47
CA LYS A 34 21.16 0.64 -6.34
C LYS A 34 21.82 1.63 -5.39
N SER A 35 21.40 2.90 -5.46
CA SER A 35 21.95 3.96 -4.60
C SER A 35 21.23 4.05 -3.25
N ARG A 36 20.21 3.21 -3.01
CA ARG A 36 19.38 3.25 -1.78
C ARG A 36 18.75 4.62 -1.55
N ASN A 37 18.39 5.31 -2.62
CA ASN A 37 17.78 6.65 -2.58
C ASN A 37 16.26 6.50 -2.43
N PHE A 38 15.80 6.51 -1.17
CA PHE A 38 14.37 6.33 -0.91
C PHE A 38 13.53 7.48 -1.48
N GLU A 39 14.05 8.70 -1.50
CA GLU A 39 13.28 9.83 -2.05
C GLU A 39 12.95 9.59 -3.52
N SER A 40 13.96 9.23 -4.33
CA SER A 40 13.73 8.93 -5.75
C SER A 40 12.82 7.72 -5.92
N PHE A 41 13.06 6.65 -5.14
CA PHE A 41 12.23 5.45 -5.15
C PHE A 41 10.76 5.81 -4.89
N ALA A 42 10.50 6.58 -3.85
CA ALA A 42 9.12 6.92 -3.45
C ALA A 42 8.42 7.77 -4.51
N ARG A 43 9.11 8.79 -5.04
CA ARG A 43 8.54 9.66 -6.06
C ARG A 43 8.18 8.87 -7.32
N LEU A 44 9.08 7.97 -7.76
CA LEU A 44 8.85 7.14 -8.93
C LEU A 44 7.68 6.17 -8.70
N THR A 45 7.64 5.53 -7.52
CA THR A 45 6.61 4.56 -7.17
C THR A 45 5.22 5.22 -7.19
N CYS A 46 5.08 6.36 -6.51
CA CYS A 46 3.80 7.07 -6.47
C CYS A 46 3.40 7.56 -7.87
N ALA A 47 4.34 8.15 -8.62
CA ALA A 47 4.04 8.64 -9.96
C ALA A 47 3.62 7.51 -10.89
N ASP A 48 4.25 6.34 -10.76
CA ASP A 48 3.90 5.21 -11.60
C ASP A 48 2.52 4.66 -11.26
N SER A 49 2.21 4.55 -9.98
CA SER A 49 0.87 4.13 -9.53
C SER A 49 -0.20 5.10 -10.07
N ASN A 50 0.05 6.41 -9.94
CA ASN A 50 -0.90 7.43 -10.41
C ASN A 50 -1.14 7.31 -11.92
N GLN A 51 -0.08 7.10 -12.70
CA GLN A 51 -0.23 6.97 -14.15
C GLN A 51 -0.91 5.66 -14.54
N PHE A 52 -0.64 4.57 -13.81
CA PHE A 52 -1.34 3.31 -14.03
C PHE A 52 -2.86 3.52 -13.92
N HIS A 53 -3.31 4.20 -12.88
CA HIS A 53 -4.73 4.45 -12.69
C HIS A 53 -5.29 5.48 -13.67
N ALA A 54 -4.46 6.39 -14.17
CA ALA A 54 -4.86 7.28 -15.27
C ALA A 54 -5.13 6.47 -16.55
N VAL A 55 -4.30 5.45 -16.83
CA VAL A 55 -4.56 4.54 -17.96
C VAL A 55 -5.88 3.79 -17.73
N CYS A 56 -6.15 3.35 -16.52
CA CYS A 56 -7.42 2.68 -16.22
C CYS A 56 -8.63 3.57 -16.53
N LEU A 57 -8.54 4.85 -16.18
CA LEU A 57 -9.60 5.81 -16.48
C LEU A 57 -9.69 6.15 -17.97
N ASP A 58 -8.55 6.13 -18.69
CA ASP A 58 -8.48 6.40 -20.12
C ASP A 58 -8.99 5.21 -20.96
N THR A 59 -9.15 4.05 -20.34
CA THR A 59 -9.64 2.83 -20.98
C THR A 59 -11.15 2.95 -21.26
N SER A 60 -11.61 2.37 -22.36
CA SER A 60 -13.06 2.35 -22.69
C SER A 60 -13.58 0.91 -22.74
N PRO A 61 -14.53 0.53 -21.86
CA PRO A 61 -15.10 1.35 -20.78
C PRO A 61 -14.09 1.61 -19.64
N PRO A 62 -14.22 2.72 -18.90
CA PRO A 62 -13.24 3.05 -17.86
C PRO A 62 -13.22 2.03 -16.72
N ILE A 63 -12.04 1.83 -16.17
CA ILE A 63 -11.80 0.87 -15.09
C ILE A 63 -11.56 1.64 -13.79
N PHE A 64 -12.31 1.28 -12.73
CA PHE A 64 -12.23 1.91 -11.43
C PHE A 64 -11.74 0.89 -10.40
N TYR A 65 -10.42 0.82 -10.21
CA TYR A 65 -9.84 -0.07 -9.20
C TYR A 65 -9.82 0.55 -7.81
N MET A 66 -9.62 1.87 -7.73
CA MET A 66 -9.53 2.58 -6.46
C MET A 66 -10.92 3.05 -5.99
N ASN A 67 -11.08 3.17 -4.68
CA ASN A 67 -12.29 3.67 -4.04
C ASN A 67 -11.95 4.90 -3.19
N ASP A 68 -12.95 5.42 -2.47
CA ASP A 68 -12.77 6.62 -1.63
C ASP A 68 -11.71 6.41 -0.56
N THR A 69 -11.65 5.21 0.03
CA THR A 69 -10.64 4.89 1.03
C THR A 69 -9.23 4.93 0.42
N SER A 70 -9.08 4.41 -0.81
CA SER A 70 -7.81 4.52 -1.54
C SER A 70 -7.39 5.98 -1.66
N HIS A 71 -8.31 6.85 -2.07
CA HIS A 71 -8.02 8.28 -2.24
C HIS A 71 -7.67 8.97 -0.92
N ARG A 72 -8.33 8.57 0.19
CA ARG A 72 -8.01 9.09 1.52
C ARG A 72 -6.60 8.69 1.96
N ILE A 73 -6.22 7.44 1.69
CA ILE A 73 -4.86 6.95 2.01
C ILE A 73 -3.82 7.72 1.19
N ILE A 74 -4.05 7.90 -0.11
CA ILE A 74 -3.16 8.70 -0.97
C ILE A 74 -3.03 10.12 -0.41
N SER A 75 -4.15 10.74 -0.07
CA SER A 75 -4.16 12.11 0.47
C SER A 75 -3.36 12.20 1.77
N LEU A 76 -3.52 11.22 2.67
CA LEU A 76 -2.76 11.17 3.92
C LEU A 76 -1.25 11.12 3.65
N VAL A 77 -0.82 10.21 2.78
CA VAL A 77 0.60 10.04 2.46
C VAL A 77 1.16 11.31 1.80
N GLU A 78 0.45 11.85 0.81
CA GLU A 78 0.91 13.05 0.10
C GLU A 78 1.05 14.25 1.04
N LYS A 79 0.05 14.47 1.91
CA LYS A 79 0.10 15.59 2.86
C LYS A 79 1.21 15.42 3.88
N TRP A 80 1.41 14.21 4.38
CA TRP A 80 2.52 13.95 5.30
C TRP A 80 3.87 14.18 4.60
N ASN A 81 4.05 13.61 3.42
CA ASN A 81 5.29 13.80 2.66
C ASN A 81 5.55 15.30 2.40
N GLN A 82 4.52 16.07 2.05
CA GLN A 82 4.64 17.52 1.85
C GLN A 82 5.06 18.23 3.12
N SER A 83 4.48 17.87 4.26
CA SER A 83 4.80 18.52 5.53
C SER A 83 6.25 18.28 5.95
N GLU A 84 6.81 17.14 5.55
CA GLU A 84 8.19 16.77 5.89
C GLU A 84 9.21 17.29 4.87
N GLY A 85 8.75 17.80 3.74
CA GLY A 85 9.62 18.30 2.67
C GLY A 85 10.32 17.21 1.88
N THR A 86 10.17 15.95 2.27
CA THR A 86 10.78 14.80 1.59
C THR A 86 9.89 13.57 1.84
N PRO A 87 9.79 12.64 0.89
CA PRO A 87 8.95 11.46 1.08
C PRO A 87 9.36 10.60 2.28
N ARG A 88 8.39 10.34 3.14
CA ARG A 88 8.52 9.43 4.28
C ARG A 88 7.91 8.08 3.95
N VAL A 89 7.02 8.02 2.95
CA VAL A 89 6.28 6.82 2.56
C VAL A 89 6.01 6.89 1.07
N ALA A 90 6.10 5.75 0.39
CA ALA A 90 5.59 5.59 -0.96
C ALA A 90 4.28 4.80 -0.91
N TYR A 91 3.37 5.08 -1.84
CA TYR A 91 2.18 4.25 -2.04
C TYR A 91 2.18 3.67 -3.44
N THR A 92 1.54 2.52 -3.57
CA THR A 92 1.21 1.97 -4.88
C THR A 92 -0.07 1.13 -4.76
N PHE A 93 -0.85 1.15 -5.82
CA PHE A 93 -2.09 0.39 -5.97
C PHE A 93 -2.04 -0.32 -7.31
N ASP A 94 -2.60 -1.52 -7.39
CA ASP A 94 -2.73 -2.25 -8.65
C ASP A 94 -4.22 -2.48 -8.98
N ALA A 95 -4.60 -3.67 -9.39
CA ALA A 95 -5.95 -3.96 -9.88
C ALA A 95 -6.93 -4.21 -8.73
N GLY A 96 -6.96 -3.33 -7.77
CA GLY A 96 -7.87 -3.39 -6.62
C GLY A 96 -7.57 -2.30 -5.62
N PRO A 97 -8.44 -2.13 -4.62
CA PRO A 97 -8.28 -1.04 -3.67
C PRO A 97 -7.25 -1.31 -2.55
N ASN A 98 -6.60 -2.47 -2.55
CA ASN A 98 -5.58 -2.77 -1.55
C ASN A 98 -4.39 -1.82 -1.70
N ALA A 99 -4.06 -1.10 -0.63
CA ALA A 99 -2.95 -0.15 -0.62
C ALA A 99 -1.66 -0.86 -0.21
N VAL A 100 -0.59 -0.66 -0.96
CA VAL A 100 0.76 -1.04 -0.55
C VAL A 100 1.49 0.25 -0.15
N LEU A 101 1.94 0.32 1.09
CA LEU A 101 2.62 1.49 1.64
C LEU A 101 4.03 1.07 2.05
N ILE A 102 5.03 1.77 1.55
CA ILE A 102 6.44 1.41 1.73
C ILE A 102 7.14 2.54 2.48
N ALA A 103 7.69 2.23 3.65
CA ALA A 103 8.46 3.17 4.45
C ALA A 103 9.94 2.79 4.41
N PRO A 104 10.87 3.77 4.49
CA PRO A 104 12.30 3.48 4.39
C PRO A 104 12.87 2.78 5.61
N ASN A 105 12.18 2.84 6.74
CA ASN A 105 12.68 2.27 7.98
C ASN A 105 11.54 2.07 8.97
N ARG A 106 11.85 1.36 10.05
CA ARG A 106 10.89 1.01 11.09
C ARG A 106 10.24 2.23 11.75
N LYS A 107 11.02 3.28 12.00
CA LYS A 107 10.51 4.51 12.61
C LYS A 107 9.40 5.13 11.77
N ASN A 108 9.64 5.29 10.46
CA ASN A 108 8.63 5.87 9.57
C ASN A 108 7.40 4.95 9.44
N ALA A 109 7.62 3.62 9.42
CA ALA A 109 6.52 2.67 9.39
C ALA A 109 5.64 2.77 10.65
N THR A 110 6.25 2.95 11.80
CA THR A 110 5.55 3.10 13.08
C THR A 110 4.69 4.38 13.08
N ILE A 111 5.26 5.50 12.64
CA ILE A 111 4.53 6.78 12.55
C ILE A 111 3.37 6.66 11.54
N LEU A 112 3.63 6.02 10.40
CA LEU A 112 2.60 5.76 9.40
C LEU A 112 1.44 4.97 10.01
N LEU A 113 1.76 3.90 10.75
CA LEU A 113 0.74 3.06 11.38
C LEU A 113 -0.12 3.87 12.36
N GLN A 114 0.50 4.72 13.18
CA GLN A 114 -0.25 5.58 14.10
C GLN A 114 -1.23 6.48 13.34
N LYS A 115 -0.78 7.09 12.23
CA LYS A 115 -1.63 7.96 11.41
C LYS A 115 -2.78 7.16 10.76
N LEU A 116 -2.47 5.98 10.23
CA LEU A 116 -3.48 5.13 9.60
C LEU A 116 -4.52 4.66 10.63
N LEU A 117 -4.10 4.24 11.82
CA LEU A 117 -5.03 3.79 12.86
C LEU A 117 -5.86 4.95 13.42
N TYR A 118 -5.32 6.18 13.43
CA TYR A 118 -6.12 7.33 13.79
C TYR A 118 -7.31 7.51 12.84
N TYR A 119 -7.04 7.48 11.51
CA TYR A 119 -8.09 7.74 10.52
C TYR A 119 -8.94 6.51 10.23
N PHE A 120 -8.36 5.31 10.32
CA PHE A 120 -9.02 4.06 9.97
C PHE A 120 -8.94 3.08 11.15
N PRO A 121 -9.61 3.39 12.27
CA PRO A 121 -9.60 2.44 13.39
C PRO A 121 -10.43 1.20 13.05
N PRO A 122 -10.18 0.07 13.73
CA PRO A 122 -10.92 -1.16 13.45
C PRO A 122 -12.42 -1.03 13.72
N GLN A 123 -13.21 -1.77 12.96
CA GLN A 123 -14.66 -1.82 13.15
C GLN A 123 -15.00 -2.43 14.51
N ASP A 124 -14.32 -3.52 14.83
CA ASP A 124 -14.49 -4.22 16.11
C ASP A 124 -13.36 -3.83 17.07
N ASN A 125 -13.57 -4.05 18.35
CA ASN A 125 -12.59 -3.69 19.36
C ASN A 125 -11.49 -4.75 19.51
N ASP A 126 -11.06 -5.34 18.39
CA ASP A 126 -10.01 -6.36 18.38
C ASP A 126 -8.83 -5.91 17.51
N LEU A 127 -7.88 -5.25 18.14
CA LEU A 127 -6.66 -4.80 17.47
C LEU A 127 -5.81 -5.98 16.99
N SER A 128 -5.90 -7.14 17.65
CA SER A 128 -5.06 -8.28 17.31
C SER A 128 -5.46 -8.95 15.99
N SER A 129 -6.74 -8.99 15.67
CA SER A 129 -7.21 -9.51 14.39
C SER A 129 -7.07 -8.48 13.26
N TYR A 130 -7.03 -7.20 13.62
CA TYR A 130 -6.89 -6.10 12.65
C TYR A 130 -5.47 -6.00 12.09
N MET A 131 -4.49 -6.65 12.74
CA MET A 131 -3.08 -6.61 12.33
C MET A 131 -2.59 -8.02 12.01
N VAL A 132 -2.00 -8.19 10.83
CA VAL A 132 -1.47 -9.47 10.34
C VAL A 132 0.03 -9.29 10.06
N GLY A 133 0.79 -10.36 10.22
CA GLY A 133 2.23 -10.35 9.95
C GLY A 133 3.04 -9.89 11.16
N ASP A 134 3.92 -8.92 11.00
CA ASP A 134 4.79 -8.44 12.07
C ASP A 134 4.03 -7.52 13.04
N LYS A 135 3.36 -8.13 14.01
CA LYS A 135 2.60 -7.39 15.02
C LYS A 135 3.47 -6.63 16.01
N SER A 136 4.79 -6.85 16.03
CA SER A 136 5.67 -6.11 16.94
C SER A 136 5.65 -4.61 16.68
N ILE A 137 5.22 -4.20 15.47
CA ILE A 137 5.09 -2.78 15.13
C ILE A 137 4.05 -2.07 16.04
N LEU A 138 3.04 -2.79 16.52
CA LEU A 138 2.07 -2.23 17.47
C LEU A 138 2.77 -1.80 18.77
N SER A 139 3.64 -2.67 19.27
CA SER A 139 4.41 -2.35 20.49
C SER A 139 5.32 -1.13 20.28
N ASP A 140 5.98 -1.06 19.10
CA ASP A 140 6.84 0.07 18.77
C ASP A 140 6.04 1.37 18.66
N ALA A 141 4.77 1.26 18.25
CA ALA A 141 3.85 2.41 18.13
C ALA A 141 3.20 2.77 19.47
N GLY A 142 3.45 2.00 20.53
CA GLY A 142 2.82 2.22 21.84
C GLY A 142 1.35 1.81 21.88
N LEU A 143 0.95 0.89 21.00
CA LEU A 143 -0.47 0.51 20.83
C LEU A 143 -0.64 -0.92 21.33
N LYS A 144 -1.16 -1.08 22.54
CA LYS A 144 -1.39 -2.39 23.16
C LYS A 144 -2.86 -2.78 23.13
N SER A 145 -3.75 -1.80 23.00
CA SER A 145 -5.18 -2.02 23.08
C SER A 145 -5.92 -1.02 22.18
N ILE A 146 -7.23 -1.21 22.10
CA ILE A 146 -8.06 -0.29 21.32
C ILE A 146 -8.12 1.10 21.96
N GLU A 147 -8.03 1.17 23.28
CA GLU A 147 -8.02 2.44 24.01
C GLU A 147 -6.80 3.28 23.61
N ASP A 148 -5.65 2.63 23.38
CA ASP A 148 -4.46 3.33 22.90
C ASP A 148 -4.70 3.93 21.50
N VAL A 149 -5.40 3.19 20.63
CA VAL A 149 -5.76 3.69 19.28
C VAL A 149 -6.69 4.90 19.39
N GLU A 150 -7.69 4.80 20.27
CA GLU A 150 -8.65 5.91 20.49
C GLU A 150 -7.97 7.14 21.05
N ALA A 151 -6.91 6.97 21.83
CA ALA A 151 -6.15 8.06 22.46
C ALA A 151 -5.14 8.70 21.51
N LEU A 152 -4.94 8.16 20.29
CA LEU A 152 -4.00 8.75 19.33
C LEU A 152 -4.38 10.21 19.03
N PRO A 153 -3.40 11.12 19.04
CA PRO A 153 -3.68 12.52 18.67
C PRO A 153 -3.93 12.64 17.17
N ALA A 154 -4.74 13.63 16.82
CA ALA A 154 -4.96 13.94 15.40
C ALA A 154 -3.63 14.36 14.76
N PRO A 155 -3.29 13.78 13.58
CA PRO A 155 -2.05 14.15 12.90
C PRO A 155 -2.16 15.56 12.31
N ALA A 156 -1.77 16.57 13.10
CA ALA A 156 -1.94 17.99 12.75
C ALA A 156 -1.17 18.37 11.49
N GLU A 157 -0.01 17.74 11.29
CA GLU A 157 0.87 18.04 10.16
C GLU A 157 0.27 17.65 8.80
N THR A 158 -0.72 16.78 8.78
CA THR A 158 -1.36 16.38 7.51
C THR A 158 -2.44 17.36 7.05
N LYS A 159 -2.91 18.23 7.96
CA LYS A 159 -3.99 19.19 7.67
C LYS A 159 -5.23 18.51 7.06
N MET A 160 -5.48 17.27 7.44
CA MET A 160 -6.68 16.55 7.04
C MET A 160 -7.78 16.80 8.06
N PRO A 161 -9.06 16.75 7.66
CA PRO A 161 -10.15 16.78 8.64
C PRO A 161 -9.96 15.67 9.70
N SER A 162 -10.41 15.95 10.92
CA SER A 162 -10.28 14.98 12.03
C SER A 162 -11.26 13.83 11.96
N GLN A 163 -12.10 13.77 10.92
CA GLN A 163 -13.08 12.70 10.74
C GLN A 163 -12.38 11.34 10.65
N LYS A 164 -12.88 10.38 11.40
CA LYS A 164 -12.40 9.00 11.36
C LYS A 164 -13.30 8.16 10.45
N PHE A 165 -12.72 7.14 9.84
CA PHE A 165 -13.39 6.25 8.87
C PHE A 165 -13.31 4.82 9.40
N LYS A 166 -14.04 4.58 10.49
CA LYS A 166 -14.04 3.31 11.20
C LYS A 166 -14.55 2.20 10.28
N GLY A 167 -13.77 1.12 10.14
CA GLY A 167 -14.16 -0.03 9.33
C GLY A 167 -13.90 0.10 7.84
N ASP A 168 -13.43 1.27 7.36
CA ASP A 168 -13.11 1.43 5.92
C ASP A 168 -11.94 0.58 5.47
N VAL A 169 -11.05 0.21 6.39
CA VAL A 169 -9.96 -0.73 6.14
C VAL A 169 -10.29 -2.02 6.88
N SER A 170 -10.19 -3.15 6.20
CA SER A 170 -10.53 -4.44 6.81
C SER A 170 -9.45 -4.93 7.76
N TYR A 171 -8.18 -4.79 7.39
CA TYR A 171 -7.03 -5.17 8.21
C TYR A 171 -5.74 -4.62 7.59
N PHE A 172 -4.69 -4.62 8.40
CA PHE A 172 -3.34 -4.22 7.97
C PHE A 172 -2.41 -5.43 7.94
N ILE A 173 -1.65 -5.57 6.87
CA ILE A 173 -0.58 -6.57 6.79
C ILE A 173 0.74 -5.83 6.97
N CYS A 174 1.46 -6.11 8.05
CA CYS A 174 2.76 -5.49 8.31
C CYS A 174 3.88 -6.49 8.04
N SER A 175 4.85 -6.11 7.23
CA SER A 175 6.02 -6.95 6.94
C SER A 175 7.29 -6.13 7.07
N ARG A 176 8.38 -6.82 7.37
CA ARG A 176 9.73 -6.25 7.31
C ARG A 176 10.34 -6.68 6.00
N UNK A 177 11.18 -5.72 5.70
CA UNK A 177 11.83 -6.03 4.72
C UNK A 177 11.32 -7.02 3.91
N LEU A 178 11.90 -7.07 3.09
CA LEU A 178 11.66 -8.04 2.05
C LEU A 178 12.29 -9.41 2.34
N GLY A 179 12.84 -9.57 3.50
CA GLY A 179 13.23 -10.89 4.00
C GLY A 179 14.19 -11.65 3.09
N ALA A 180 14.14 -12.97 3.22
CA ALA A 180 15.00 -13.89 2.48
C ALA A 180 14.45 -14.26 1.10
N GLY A 181 13.37 -13.63 0.67
CA GLY A 181 12.74 -13.97 -0.60
C GLY A 181 11.81 -15.17 -0.50
N PRO A 182 11.39 -15.70 -1.63
CA PRO A 182 10.46 -16.83 -1.64
C PRO A 182 11.07 -18.05 -0.97
N LYS A 183 10.26 -18.78 -0.22
CA LYS A 183 10.68 -20.02 0.45
C LYS A 183 9.85 -21.18 -0.08
N VAL A 184 10.53 -22.29 -0.30
CA VAL A 184 9.83 -23.53 -0.59
C VAL A 184 9.27 -24.08 0.73
N VAL A 185 7.97 -24.32 0.76
CA VAL A 185 7.32 -24.93 1.92
C VAL A 185 7.42 -26.44 1.76
N THR A 186 8.29 -27.05 2.58
CA THR A 186 8.49 -28.50 2.56
C THR A 186 7.61 -29.23 3.58
N ASP A 187 7.09 -28.51 4.54
CA ASP A 187 6.17 -29.05 5.54
C ASP A 187 4.75 -29.00 4.99
N GLU A 188 4.20 -30.18 4.69
CA GLU A 188 2.86 -30.32 4.13
C GLU A 188 1.79 -29.59 4.97
N SER A 189 1.96 -29.54 6.30
CA SER A 189 0.98 -28.87 7.16
C SER A 189 0.93 -27.35 6.96
N LEU A 190 2.01 -26.78 6.44
CA LEU A 190 2.10 -25.33 6.18
C LEU A 190 1.75 -24.97 4.74
N ALA A 191 1.60 -25.97 3.86
CA ALA A 191 1.27 -25.73 2.47
C ALA A 191 -0.18 -25.24 2.33
N LEU A 192 -0.38 -24.25 1.49
CA LEU A 192 -1.71 -23.70 1.22
C LEU A 192 -2.51 -24.54 0.23
N ILE A 193 -1.80 -25.41 -0.50
CA ILE A 193 -2.38 -26.29 -1.51
C ILE A 193 -2.23 -27.73 -1.05
N ASP A 194 -3.29 -28.49 -1.16
CA ASP A 194 -3.27 -29.94 -0.90
C ASP A 194 -2.47 -30.63 -2.02
N SER A 195 -1.46 -31.39 -1.67
CA SER A 195 -0.54 -32.00 -2.65
C SER A 195 -1.19 -33.10 -3.48
N VAL A 196 -2.30 -33.69 -3.02
CA VAL A 196 -2.99 -34.77 -3.73
C VAL A 196 -4.05 -34.18 -4.69
N THR A 197 -4.82 -33.24 -4.22
CA THR A 197 -5.95 -32.68 -5.00
C THR A 197 -5.57 -31.45 -5.81
N GLY A 198 -4.50 -30.75 -5.44
CA GLY A 198 -4.10 -29.48 -6.06
C GLY A 198 -5.01 -28.32 -5.69
N LEU A 199 -5.90 -28.48 -4.73
CA LEU A 199 -6.86 -27.44 -4.32
C LEU A 199 -6.38 -26.75 -3.04
N PRO A 200 -6.83 -25.50 -2.81
CA PRO A 200 -6.52 -24.80 -1.58
C PRO A 200 -7.05 -25.56 -0.36
N LYS A 201 -6.25 -25.60 0.70
CA LYS A 201 -6.68 -26.19 1.98
C LYS A 201 -7.63 -25.22 2.70
N GLY A 202 -8.62 -25.75 3.35
CA GLY A 202 -9.52 -24.96 4.19
C GLY A 202 -10.68 -24.31 3.45
N VAL A 203 -10.97 -24.77 2.23
CA VAL A 203 -12.12 -24.33 1.46
C VAL A 203 -13.25 -25.38 1.57
#